data_16bd8742f42c76b3389896e56b03c9d6
#
_entry.id   16bd8742f42c76b3389896e56b03c9d6
#
_cell.length_a   1.000
_cell.length_b   1.000
_cell.length_c   1.000
_cell.angle_alpha   90.00
_cell.angle_beta   90.00
_cell.angle_gamma   90.00
#
_symmetry.space_group_name_H-M   'P 1'
#
loop_
_entity.id
_entity.type
_entity.pdbx_description
1 polymer ?
#
loop_
_entity_poly.entity_id
_entity_poly.type
_entity_poly.pdbx_seq_one_letter_code
_entity_poly.pdbx_strand_id
1 'polypeptide(L)'
;MEINWLGHSCFKLKGSRATVITDPYSPDLGYSLGKTNANVVTLSHQHPGHSNIQAIGGEPKVVAGPGEYEISGVLIIGMPSYHDENKGEKRGKNTIYLLEIDEMTICHLGDLGHALSTNQAEELDEIDILMVPVGGVSTIDAVGAAEIVRQLEPKVVIPMHYKTDAIKRQLAPVDKFLNEMGIKDAESQPKINFTKSNIPLVTQVYLLDY
;
A
#
# COMPACT_ATOMS: atom_id res chain seq x y z
N MET A 1 13.07 -6.44 7.66
CA MET A 1 12.58 -5.86 6.37
C MET A 1 12.73 -4.34 6.42
N GLU A 2 13.22 -3.72 5.31
CA GLU A 2 13.26 -2.25 5.12
C GLU A 2 12.12 -1.82 4.21
N ILE A 3 11.42 -0.74 4.57
CA ILE A 3 10.30 -0.16 3.82
C ILE A 3 10.64 1.25 3.41
N ASN A 4 10.57 1.54 2.10
CA ASN A 4 10.68 2.89 1.55
C ASN A 4 9.39 3.21 0.78
N TRP A 5 8.87 4.41 0.96
CA TRP A 5 7.81 4.93 0.11
C TRP A 5 8.43 5.60 -1.11
N LEU A 6 8.02 5.17 -2.30
CA LEU A 6 8.52 5.74 -3.55
C LEU A 6 7.56 6.77 -4.15
N GLY A 7 6.50 7.12 -3.39
CA GLY A 7 5.43 8.03 -3.79
C GLY A 7 4.17 7.28 -4.24
N HIS A 8 3.03 7.98 -4.19
CA HIS A 8 1.69 7.46 -4.52
C HIS A 8 1.34 6.19 -3.74
N SER A 9 1.09 5.07 -4.43
CA SER A 9 0.87 3.74 -3.82
C SER A 9 2.08 2.80 -4.00
N CYS A 10 3.24 3.37 -4.37
CA CYS A 10 4.43 2.60 -4.67
C CYS A 10 5.35 2.49 -3.46
N PHE A 11 5.64 1.28 -3.05
CA PHE A 11 6.59 0.97 -1.99
C PHE A 11 7.67 0.02 -2.46
N LYS A 12 8.85 0.16 -1.85
CA LYS A 12 9.92 -0.82 -1.93
C LYS A 12 10.02 -1.53 -0.59
N LEU A 13 9.74 -2.82 -0.60
CA LEU A 13 9.82 -3.73 0.54
C LEU A 13 11.04 -4.61 0.35
N LYS A 14 12.10 -4.32 1.09
CA LYS A 14 13.35 -5.09 1.01
C LYS A 14 13.45 -6.04 2.19
N GLY A 15 13.10 -7.28 1.93
CA GLY A 15 13.30 -8.41 2.87
C GLY A 15 14.69 -9.01 2.77
N SER A 16 14.92 -10.04 3.57
CA SER A 16 16.18 -10.80 3.60
C SER A 16 16.43 -11.62 2.32
N ARG A 17 15.36 -12.09 1.67
CA ARG A 17 15.41 -12.96 0.47
C ARG A 17 15.07 -12.25 -0.82
N ALA A 18 14.14 -11.31 -0.78
CA ALA A 18 13.61 -10.64 -1.96
C ALA A 18 13.30 -9.16 -1.72
N THR A 19 13.29 -8.42 -2.82
CA THR A 19 12.75 -7.06 -2.88
C THR A 19 11.45 -7.09 -3.67
N VAL A 20 10.38 -6.57 -3.08
CA VAL A 20 9.07 -6.39 -3.70
C VAL A 20 8.85 -4.90 -3.97
N ILE A 21 8.32 -4.56 -5.14
CA ILE A 21 7.80 -3.23 -5.47
C ILE A 21 6.30 -3.34 -5.67
N THR A 22 5.54 -2.47 -4.98
CA THR A 22 4.10 -2.35 -5.19
C THR A 22 3.79 -1.22 -6.16
N ASP A 23 2.81 -1.40 -7.03
CA ASP A 23 2.18 -0.37 -7.86
C ASP A 23 3.13 0.68 -8.47
N PRO A 24 4.12 0.31 -9.29
CA PRO A 24 5.01 1.26 -9.92
C PRO A 24 4.25 2.16 -10.90
N TYR A 25 4.52 3.46 -10.87
CA TYR A 25 3.77 4.49 -11.57
C TYR A 25 4.50 5.11 -12.76
N SER A 26 3.72 5.75 -13.65
CA SER A 26 4.24 6.59 -14.73
C SER A 26 4.80 7.92 -14.17
N PRO A 27 5.92 8.44 -14.71
CA PRO A 27 6.49 9.74 -14.34
C PRO A 27 5.52 10.93 -14.45
N ASP A 28 4.44 10.79 -15.22
CA ASP A 28 3.39 11.80 -15.37
C ASP A 28 2.70 12.17 -14.08
N LEU A 29 2.75 11.31 -13.06
CA LEU A 29 2.24 11.61 -11.72
C LEU A 29 3.01 12.72 -11.01
N GLY A 30 4.28 12.95 -11.38
CA GLY A 30 5.15 13.96 -10.79
C GLY A 30 6.24 13.42 -9.87
N TYR A 31 6.17 12.15 -9.49
CA TYR A 31 7.24 11.47 -8.74
C TYR A 31 8.29 10.86 -9.68
N SER A 32 9.42 10.43 -9.12
CA SER A 32 10.49 9.73 -9.84
C SER A 32 10.87 8.45 -9.12
N LEU A 33 10.72 7.30 -9.78
CA LEU A 33 11.11 5.99 -9.22
C LEU A 33 12.64 5.80 -9.16
N GLY A 34 13.41 6.61 -9.90
CA GLY A 34 14.85 6.41 -10.04
C GLY A 34 15.20 5.03 -10.65
N LYS A 35 16.43 4.59 -10.42
CA LYS A 35 16.86 3.22 -10.81
C LYS A 35 16.55 2.26 -9.67
N THR A 36 15.50 1.49 -9.83
CA THR A 36 15.02 0.55 -8.81
C THR A 36 14.92 -0.86 -9.40
N ASN A 37 15.48 -1.85 -8.72
CA ASN A 37 15.40 -3.27 -9.08
C ASN A 37 14.51 -3.99 -8.08
N ALA A 38 13.80 -5.02 -8.56
CA ALA A 38 12.97 -5.90 -7.72
C ALA A 38 13.06 -7.36 -8.19
N ASN A 39 12.71 -8.28 -7.28
CA ASN A 39 12.44 -9.68 -7.60
C ASN A 39 10.97 -9.88 -7.97
N VAL A 40 10.08 -9.10 -7.34
CA VAL A 40 8.63 -9.16 -7.52
C VAL A 40 8.07 -7.76 -7.69
N VAL A 41 7.08 -7.62 -8.56
CA VAL A 41 6.22 -6.44 -8.67
C VAL A 41 4.77 -6.87 -8.50
N THR A 42 4.03 -6.21 -7.59
CA THR A 42 2.58 -6.40 -7.48
C THR A 42 1.83 -5.23 -8.10
N LEU A 43 0.75 -5.51 -8.82
CA LEU A 43 -0.11 -4.52 -9.44
C LEU A 43 -1.52 -4.66 -8.91
N SER A 44 -2.00 -3.69 -8.15
CA SER A 44 -3.37 -3.68 -7.64
C SER A 44 -4.40 -3.56 -8.77
N HIS A 45 -4.07 -2.80 -9.82
CA HIS A 45 -4.90 -2.61 -11.01
C HIS A 45 -4.09 -2.00 -12.17
N GLN A 46 -4.72 -1.86 -13.35
CA GLN A 46 -4.02 -1.50 -14.61
C GLN A 46 -4.02 -0.01 -14.95
N HIS A 47 -4.25 0.90 -14.00
CA HIS A 47 -4.12 2.33 -14.30
C HIS A 47 -2.64 2.76 -14.42
N PRO A 48 -2.32 3.79 -15.24
CA PRO A 48 -0.93 4.25 -15.44
C PRO A 48 -0.20 4.69 -14.16
N GLY A 49 -0.96 5.04 -13.12
CA GLY A 49 -0.44 5.37 -11.80
C GLY A 49 0.03 4.17 -10.99
N HIS A 50 -0.17 2.91 -11.47
CA HIS A 50 0.04 1.69 -10.68
C HIS A 50 0.65 0.53 -11.48
N SER A 51 0.91 0.68 -12.78
CA SER A 51 1.25 -0.47 -13.65
C SER A 51 2.46 -0.25 -14.56
N ASN A 52 3.36 0.68 -14.23
CA ASN A 52 4.55 0.98 -15.01
C ASN A 52 5.71 0.00 -14.70
N ILE A 53 5.56 -1.26 -15.08
CA ILE A 53 6.55 -2.32 -14.85
C ILE A 53 7.89 -2.00 -15.51
N GLN A 54 7.87 -1.30 -16.64
CA GLN A 54 9.07 -0.98 -17.41
C GLN A 54 10.07 -0.06 -16.66
N ALA A 55 9.60 0.63 -15.61
CA ALA A 55 10.47 1.44 -14.76
C ALA A 55 11.28 0.59 -13.76
N ILE A 56 10.97 -0.70 -13.62
CA ILE A 56 11.61 -1.58 -12.64
C ILE A 56 12.61 -2.50 -13.35
N GLY A 57 13.85 -2.44 -12.91
CA GLY A 57 14.92 -3.34 -13.37
C GLY A 57 14.94 -4.67 -12.61
N GLY A 58 15.84 -5.58 -13.03
CA GLY A 58 16.05 -6.89 -12.39
C GLY A 58 15.14 -8.01 -12.90
N GLU A 59 14.39 -7.77 -13.99
CA GLU A 59 13.46 -8.76 -14.58
C GLU A 59 12.48 -9.36 -13.56
N PRO A 60 11.71 -8.52 -12.84
CA PRO A 60 10.87 -8.98 -11.76
C PRO A 60 9.76 -9.91 -12.25
N LYS A 61 9.35 -10.86 -11.40
CA LYS A 61 8.08 -11.56 -11.59
C LYS A 61 6.93 -10.63 -11.26
N VAL A 62 5.95 -10.54 -12.16
CA VAL A 62 4.80 -9.65 -12.01
C VAL A 62 3.59 -10.44 -11.52
N VAL A 63 3.00 -9.97 -10.43
CA VAL A 63 1.72 -10.46 -9.89
C VAL A 63 0.66 -9.41 -10.14
N ALA A 64 -0.34 -9.73 -10.95
CA ALA A 64 -1.38 -8.80 -11.37
C ALA A 64 -2.76 -9.48 -11.28
N GLY A 65 -3.43 -9.31 -10.15
CA GLY A 65 -4.77 -9.85 -9.91
C GLY A 65 -4.85 -10.84 -8.75
N PRO A 66 -6.06 -11.29 -8.42
CA PRO A 66 -6.31 -12.23 -7.33
C PRO A 66 -5.66 -13.59 -7.54
N GLY A 67 -5.29 -14.25 -6.46
CA GLY A 67 -4.68 -15.58 -6.44
C GLY A 67 -3.65 -15.73 -5.34
N GLU A 68 -3.05 -16.91 -5.25
CA GLU A 68 -2.00 -17.25 -4.30
C GLU A 68 -0.71 -17.55 -5.07
N TYR A 69 0.38 -16.94 -4.63
CA TYR A 69 1.68 -17.04 -5.30
C TYR A 69 2.79 -17.21 -4.27
N GLU A 70 3.81 -17.94 -4.62
CA GLU A 70 5.06 -18.00 -3.88
C GLU A 70 6.21 -17.69 -4.84
N ILE A 71 6.89 -16.57 -4.63
CA ILE A 71 7.94 -16.07 -5.53
C ILE A 71 9.13 -15.59 -4.70
N SER A 72 10.30 -16.17 -4.94
CA SER A 72 11.54 -15.80 -4.24
C SER A 72 11.44 -15.87 -2.71
N GLY A 73 10.61 -16.78 -2.19
CA GLY A 73 10.37 -16.95 -0.75
C GLY A 73 9.46 -15.87 -0.14
N VAL A 74 8.69 -15.17 -0.97
CA VAL A 74 7.59 -14.29 -0.56
C VAL A 74 6.27 -14.99 -0.89
N LEU A 75 5.43 -15.19 0.12
CA LEU A 75 4.05 -15.61 -0.08
C LEU A 75 3.20 -14.38 -0.38
N ILE A 76 2.38 -14.44 -1.44
CA ILE A 76 1.56 -13.33 -1.91
C ILE A 76 0.14 -13.83 -2.11
N ILE A 77 -0.82 -13.21 -1.42
CA ILE A 77 -2.24 -13.49 -1.60
C ILE A 77 -2.90 -12.24 -2.17
N GLY A 78 -3.46 -12.35 -3.36
CA GLY A 78 -4.26 -11.30 -3.99
C GLY A 78 -5.75 -11.52 -3.75
N MET A 79 -6.42 -10.57 -3.11
CA MET A 79 -7.85 -10.60 -2.84
C MET A 79 -8.61 -9.65 -3.76
N PRO A 80 -9.73 -10.07 -4.37
CA PRO A 80 -10.50 -9.20 -5.24
C PRO A 80 -11.20 -8.08 -4.45
N SER A 81 -11.11 -6.87 -4.96
CA SER A 81 -11.82 -5.69 -4.46
C SER A 81 -12.15 -4.74 -5.61
N TYR A 82 -12.66 -3.56 -5.29
CA TYR A 82 -13.09 -2.59 -6.30
C TYR A 82 -12.50 -1.21 -6.02
N HIS A 83 -12.28 -0.48 -7.11
CA HIS A 83 -11.76 0.89 -7.08
C HIS A 83 -12.88 1.95 -6.91
N ASP A 84 -14.09 1.53 -6.62
CA ASP A 84 -15.25 2.36 -6.31
C ASP A 84 -16.32 1.62 -5.50
N GLU A 85 -17.28 2.37 -4.95
CA GLU A 85 -18.41 1.83 -4.16
C GLU A 85 -19.45 1.08 -4.99
N ASN A 86 -19.39 1.18 -6.33
CA ASN A 86 -20.35 0.57 -7.25
C ASN A 86 -19.81 -0.74 -7.87
N LYS A 87 -19.04 -1.50 -7.13
CA LYS A 87 -18.47 -2.79 -7.55
C LYS A 87 -17.64 -2.70 -8.84
N GLY A 88 -16.91 -1.59 -9.00
CA GLY A 88 -16.01 -1.36 -10.12
C GLY A 88 -16.69 -0.83 -11.39
N GLU A 89 -17.95 -0.43 -11.35
CA GLU A 89 -18.65 0.08 -12.53
C GLU A 89 -18.03 1.37 -13.10
N LYS A 90 -17.43 2.19 -12.23
CA LYS A 90 -16.86 3.49 -12.62
C LYS A 90 -15.35 3.45 -12.85
N ARG A 91 -14.62 2.73 -12.00
CA ARG A 91 -13.14 2.73 -11.99
C ARG A 91 -12.51 1.36 -12.13
N GLY A 92 -13.31 0.30 -12.14
CA GLY A 92 -12.86 -1.06 -12.34
C GLY A 92 -12.53 -1.81 -11.06
N LYS A 93 -11.84 -2.91 -11.25
CA LYS A 93 -11.40 -3.81 -10.17
C LYS A 93 -10.13 -3.28 -9.51
N ASN A 94 -9.96 -3.65 -8.26
CA ASN A 94 -8.74 -3.48 -7.48
C ASN A 94 -8.38 -4.84 -6.85
N THR A 95 -7.11 -5.06 -6.56
CA THR A 95 -6.63 -6.22 -5.81
C THR A 95 -5.94 -5.74 -4.54
N ILE A 96 -6.40 -6.22 -3.41
CA ILE A 96 -5.70 -6.09 -2.13
C ILE A 96 -4.63 -7.18 -2.09
N TYR A 97 -3.41 -6.86 -1.69
CA TYR A 97 -2.35 -7.84 -1.54
C TYR A 97 -1.94 -8.01 -0.09
N LEU A 98 -1.92 -9.27 0.37
CA LEU A 98 -1.19 -9.70 1.56
C LEU A 98 0.15 -10.26 1.12
N LEU A 99 1.22 -9.80 1.75
CA LEU A 99 2.60 -10.19 1.47
C LEU A 99 3.24 -10.71 2.76
N GLU A 100 3.71 -11.94 2.78
CA GLU A 100 4.50 -12.44 3.90
C GLU A 100 6.00 -12.27 3.57
N ILE A 101 6.68 -11.39 4.32
CA ILE A 101 8.10 -11.05 4.14
C ILE A 101 8.77 -11.03 5.52
N ASP A 102 9.82 -11.83 5.69
CA ASP A 102 10.58 -11.89 6.96
C ASP A 102 9.65 -12.14 8.18
N GLU A 103 8.71 -13.09 8.07
CA GLU A 103 7.74 -13.47 9.11
C GLU A 103 6.73 -12.36 9.48
N MET A 104 6.61 -11.31 8.68
CA MET A 104 5.64 -10.22 8.86
C MET A 104 4.61 -10.23 7.74
N THR A 105 3.35 -9.96 8.10
CA THR A 105 2.23 -9.83 7.17
C THR A 105 2.00 -8.37 6.81
N ILE A 106 2.20 -8.03 5.53
CA ILE A 106 2.01 -6.69 4.98
C ILE A 106 0.75 -6.69 4.12
N CYS A 107 -0.19 -5.80 4.40
CA CYS A 107 -1.37 -5.58 3.59
C CYS A 107 -1.24 -4.29 2.78
N HIS A 108 -1.34 -4.39 1.46
CA HIS A 108 -1.39 -3.24 0.56
C HIS A 108 -2.80 -3.15 -0.05
N LEU A 109 -3.55 -2.11 0.29
CA LEU A 109 -4.95 -1.98 -0.13
C LEU A 109 -5.13 -1.51 -1.58
N GLY A 110 -4.04 -1.14 -2.27
CA GLY A 110 -4.13 -0.55 -3.62
C GLY A 110 -4.98 0.72 -3.61
N ASP A 111 -5.80 0.89 -4.63
CA ASP A 111 -6.77 1.99 -4.73
C ASP A 111 -8.16 1.53 -4.28
N LEU A 112 -8.26 0.94 -3.10
CA LEU A 112 -9.54 0.52 -2.52
C LEU A 112 -10.52 1.69 -2.50
N GLY A 113 -11.72 1.48 -3.07
CA GLY A 113 -12.74 2.51 -3.22
C GLY A 113 -14.03 2.28 -2.42
N HIS A 114 -14.04 1.34 -1.47
CA HIS A 114 -15.22 0.98 -0.68
C HIS A 114 -14.83 0.51 0.73
N ALA A 115 -15.78 0.49 1.66
CA ALA A 115 -15.61 -0.11 2.97
C ALA A 115 -15.39 -1.64 2.84
N LEU A 116 -14.58 -2.23 3.72
CA LEU A 116 -14.43 -3.67 3.75
C LEU A 116 -15.70 -4.34 4.28
N SER A 117 -16.12 -5.42 3.62
CA SER A 117 -17.15 -6.30 4.16
C SER A 117 -16.61 -7.11 5.35
N THR A 118 -17.50 -7.67 6.19
CA THR A 118 -17.09 -8.54 7.29
C THR A 118 -16.21 -9.70 6.82
N ASN A 119 -16.58 -10.36 5.73
CA ASN A 119 -15.78 -11.46 5.18
C ASN A 119 -14.39 -11.01 4.73
N GLN A 120 -14.28 -9.86 4.05
CA GLN A 120 -12.97 -9.32 3.64
C GLN A 120 -12.11 -8.97 4.85
N ALA A 121 -12.69 -8.43 5.92
CA ALA A 121 -11.95 -8.12 7.14
C ALA A 121 -11.49 -9.41 7.86
N GLU A 122 -12.32 -10.45 7.91
CA GLU A 122 -11.95 -11.76 8.46
C GLU A 122 -10.83 -12.44 7.67
N GLU A 123 -10.81 -12.28 6.33
CA GLU A 123 -9.74 -12.79 5.48
C GLU A 123 -8.42 -11.98 5.61
N LEU A 124 -8.51 -10.72 6.09
CA LEU A 124 -7.39 -9.81 6.33
C LEU A 124 -6.96 -9.82 7.82
N ASP A 125 -6.99 -10.95 8.48
CA ASP A 125 -6.62 -11.10 9.88
C ASP A 125 -5.10 -11.03 10.10
N GLU A 126 -4.68 -10.69 11.33
CA GLU A 126 -3.28 -10.68 11.79
C GLU A 126 -2.31 -9.84 10.94
N ILE A 127 -2.74 -8.65 10.48
CA ILE A 127 -1.88 -7.73 9.73
C ILE A 127 -0.86 -7.07 10.66
N ASP A 128 0.43 -7.24 10.33
CA ASP A 128 1.49 -6.50 11.01
C ASP A 128 1.60 -5.06 10.46
N ILE A 129 1.52 -4.88 9.13
CA ILE A 129 1.71 -3.57 8.47
C ILE A 129 0.62 -3.35 7.44
N LEU A 130 -0.12 -2.26 7.58
CA LEU A 130 -1.17 -1.84 6.65
C LEU A 130 -0.72 -0.61 5.84
N MET A 131 -0.76 -0.71 4.52
CA MET A 131 -0.58 0.40 3.58
C MET A 131 -1.95 0.81 3.05
N VAL A 132 -2.45 1.99 3.46
CA VAL A 132 -3.83 2.43 3.27
C VAL A 132 -3.91 3.73 2.46
N PRO A 133 -4.72 3.81 1.38
CA PRO A 133 -4.95 5.05 0.66
C PRO A 133 -5.82 5.99 1.51
N VAL A 134 -5.44 7.28 1.59
CA VAL A 134 -6.12 8.27 2.44
C VAL A 134 -6.51 9.55 1.70
N GLY A 135 -6.16 9.66 0.42
CA GLY A 135 -6.32 10.90 -0.35
C GLY A 135 -7.74 11.15 -0.89
N GLY A 136 -8.63 10.17 -0.83
CA GLY A 136 -9.99 10.29 -1.37
C GLY A 136 -10.03 10.50 -2.89
N VAL A 137 -11.08 11.12 -3.39
CA VAL A 137 -11.34 11.43 -4.82
C VAL A 137 -11.54 10.18 -5.66
N SER A 138 -10.58 9.28 -5.70
CA SER A 138 -10.64 8.01 -6.43
C SER A 138 -10.60 6.78 -5.53
N THR A 139 -10.25 6.94 -4.27
CA THR A 139 -10.13 5.89 -3.27
C THR A 139 -11.02 6.20 -2.07
N ILE A 140 -11.02 5.35 -1.05
CA ILE A 140 -11.54 5.71 0.27
C ILE A 140 -10.87 7.01 0.74
N ASP A 141 -11.61 7.80 1.51
CA ASP A 141 -11.10 9.03 2.10
C ASP A 141 -10.49 8.80 3.50
N ALA A 142 -10.14 9.87 4.16
CA ALA A 142 -9.53 9.83 5.49
C ALA A 142 -10.41 9.12 6.54
N VAL A 143 -11.73 9.32 6.49
CA VAL A 143 -12.69 8.71 7.42
C VAL A 143 -12.77 7.21 7.16
N GLY A 144 -13.00 6.80 5.90
CA GLY A 144 -13.05 5.39 5.51
C GLY A 144 -11.73 4.65 5.80
N ALA A 145 -10.59 5.32 5.60
CA ALA A 145 -9.29 4.75 5.95
C ALA A 145 -9.14 4.53 7.46
N ALA A 146 -9.55 5.49 8.29
CA ALA A 146 -9.52 5.35 9.74
C ALA A 146 -10.48 4.25 10.25
N GLU A 147 -11.64 4.07 9.60
CA GLU A 147 -12.57 2.96 9.89
C GLU A 147 -11.93 1.60 9.59
N ILE A 148 -11.25 1.46 8.46
CA ILE A 148 -10.53 0.23 8.11
C ILE A 148 -9.40 -0.06 9.11
N VAL A 149 -8.65 0.95 9.54
CA VAL A 149 -7.62 0.77 10.57
C VAL A 149 -8.24 0.26 11.89
N ARG A 150 -9.39 0.80 12.31
CA ARG A 150 -10.08 0.33 13.51
C ARG A 150 -10.65 -1.08 13.37
N GLN A 151 -11.03 -1.46 12.15
CA GLN A 151 -11.59 -2.79 11.86
C GLN A 151 -10.50 -3.88 11.82
N LEU A 152 -9.32 -3.57 11.26
CA LEU A 152 -8.23 -4.53 11.06
C LEU A 152 -7.20 -4.53 12.20
N GLU A 153 -7.16 -3.49 13.01
CA GLU A 153 -6.24 -3.31 14.15
C GLU A 153 -4.76 -3.65 13.84
N PRO A 154 -4.20 -3.17 12.70
CA PRO A 154 -2.82 -3.49 12.34
C PRO A 154 -1.84 -2.87 13.34
N LYS A 155 -0.64 -3.43 13.48
CA LYS A 155 0.38 -2.88 14.38
C LYS A 155 1.03 -1.60 13.83
N VAL A 156 1.21 -1.54 12.51
CA VAL A 156 1.79 -0.41 11.79
C VAL A 156 0.83 0.02 10.68
N VAL A 157 0.59 1.32 10.59
CA VAL A 157 -0.19 1.95 9.51
C VAL A 157 0.70 2.90 8.74
N ILE A 158 0.76 2.75 7.43
CA ILE A 158 1.47 3.64 6.52
C ILE A 158 0.45 4.24 5.54
N PRO A 159 0.07 5.52 5.69
CA PRO A 159 -0.81 6.17 4.74
C PRO A 159 -0.12 6.37 3.40
N MET A 160 -0.88 6.23 2.32
CA MET A 160 -0.43 6.39 0.94
C MET A 160 -1.49 7.10 0.10
N HIS A 161 -1.19 7.38 -1.19
CA HIS A 161 -2.14 7.93 -2.15
C HIS A 161 -2.78 9.25 -1.68
N TYR A 162 -1.99 10.17 -1.12
CA TYR A 162 -2.44 11.47 -0.65
C TYR A 162 -1.67 12.62 -1.34
N LYS A 163 -2.11 13.86 -1.13
CA LYS A 163 -1.49 15.05 -1.72
C LYS A 163 -0.11 15.31 -1.14
N THR A 164 0.89 15.35 -2.01
CA THR A 164 2.25 15.83 -1.75
C THR A 164 2.58 16.96 -2.72
N ASP A 165 3.73 17.62 -2.55
CA ASP A 165 4.17 18.67 -3.46
C ASP A 165 4.50 18.15 -4.86
N ALA A 166 4.92 16.89 -4.97
CA ALA A 166 5.26 16.28 -6.26
C ALA A 166 4.03 15.92 -7.10
N ILE A 167 2.95 15.42 -6.48
CA ILE A 167 1.82 14.90 -7.23
C ILE A 167 0.99 15.99 -7.88
N LYS A 168 0.75 15.83 -9.20
CA LYS A 168 -0.04 16.78 -9.99
C LYS A 168 -1.56 16.60 -9.84
N ARG A 169 -2.02 15.46 -9.30
CA ARG A 169 -3.44 15.17 -9.09
C ARG A 169 -3.99 15.91 -7.88
N GLN A 170 -5.29 16.19 -7.89
CA GLN A 170 -6.00 16.68 -6.72
C GLN A 170 -6.32 15.50 -5.79
N LEU A 171 -5.70 15.52 -4.63
CA LEU A 171 -5.92 14.56 -3.54
C LEU A 171 -6.02 15.34 -2.24
N ALA A 172 -6.65 14.77 -1.23
CA ALA A 172 -6.63 15.33 0.11
C ALA A 172 -5.23 15.18 0.74
N PRO A 173 -4.79 16.12 1.59
CA PRO A 173 -3.55 16.00 2.34
C PRO A 173 -3.67 14.93 3.43
N VAL A 174 -2.53 14.39 3.86
CA VAL A 174 -2.46 13.35 4.90
C VAL A 174 -2.97 13.82 6.26
N ASP A 175 -2.90 15.12 6.54
CA ASP A 175 -3.36 15.72 7.80
C ASP A 175 -4.82 15.37 8.13
N LYS A 176 -5.67 15.19 7.11
CA LYS A 176 -7.06 14.77 7.32
C LYS A 176 -7.11 13.40 7.97
N PHE A 177 -6.31 12.45 7.48
CA PHE A 177 -6.23 11.11 8.06
C PHE A 177 -5.59 11.12 9.45
N LEU A 178 -4.53 11.88 9.65
CA LEU A 178 -3.90 12.03 10.97
C LEU A 178 -4.89 12.57 12.01
N ASN A 179 -5.72 13.55 11.64
CA ASN A 179 -6.77 14.08 12.51
C ASN A 179 -7.83 13.00 12.87
N GLU A 180 -8.26 12.16 11.91
CA GLU A 180 -9.19 11.05 12.18
C GLU A 180 -8.59 9.98 13.11
N MET A 181 -7.27 9.82 13.06
CA MET A 181 -6.51 8.94 13.95
C MET A 181 -6.15 9.60 15.28
N GLY A 182 -6.50 10.88 15.50
CA GLY A 182 -6.19 11.62 16.72
C GLY A 182 -4.72 12.00 16.87
N ILE A 183 -3.95 12.02 15.78
CA ILE A 183 -2.51 12.32 15.76
C ILE A 183 -2.33 13.80 15.39
N LYS A 184 -1.69 14.58 16.28
CA LYS A 184 -1.48 16.02 16.08
C LYS A 184 -0.14 16.34 15.46
N ASP A 185 0.90 15.62 15.88
CA ASP A 185 2.29 15.84 15.47
C ASP A 185 2.83 14.51 14.92
N ALA A 186 3.03 14.43 13.62
CA ALA A 186 3.63 13.27 12.96
C ALA A 186 4.85 13.73 12.16
N GLU A 187 6.00 13.16 12.49
CA GLU A 187 7.22 13.38 11.74
C GLU A 187 7.35 12.31 10.66
N SER A 188 7.72 12.72 9.45
CA SER A 188 8.05 11.78 8.38
C SER A 188 9.50 11.32 8.50
N GLN A 189 9.79 10.15 7.95
CA GLN A 189 11.12 9.57 7.94
C GLN A 189 11.40 8.94 6.57
N PRO A 190 12.67 8.90 6.13
CA PRO A 190 13.01 8.45 4.78
C PRO A 190 12.77 6.95 4.57
N LYS A 191 12.77 6.18 5.65
CA LYS A 191 12.50 4.74 5.64
C LYS A 191 12.24 4.22 7.04
N ILE A 192 11.63 3.06 7.14
CA ILE A 192 11.46 2.31 8.38
C ILE A 192 12.03 0.91 8.26
N ASN A 193 12.48 0.37 9.38
CA ASN A 193 13.01 -0.98 9.46
C ASN A 193 12.29 -1.74 10.57
N PHE A 194 11.63 -2.83 10.20
CA PHE A 194 10.98 -3.73 11.13
C PHE A 194 11.53 -5.15 11.07
N THR A 195 11.50 -5.77 12.21
CA THR A 195 11.65 -7.21 12.42
C THR A 195 10.47 -7.67 13.27
N LYS A 196 10.17 -8.97 13.28
CA LYS A 196 9.10 -9.50 14.14
C LYS A 196 9.27 -9.15 15.62
N SER A 197 10.52 -8.90 16.05
CA SER A 197 10.84 -8.59 17.45
C SER A 197 10.74 -7.11 17.83
N ASN A 198 10.78 -6.18 16.85
CA ASN A 198 10.73 -4.74 17.13
C ASN A 198 9.48 -4.04 16.59
N ILE A 199 8.57 -4.78 15.99
CA ILE A 199 7.29 -4.23 15.55
C ILE A 199 6.45 -3.79 16.76
N PRO A 200 5.74 -2.65 16.72
CA PRO A 200 4.93 -2.18 17.84
C PRO A 200 3.87 -3.21 18.27
N LEU A 201 3.50 -3.19 19.54
CA LEU A 201 2.44 -4.06 20.09
C LEU A 201 1.04 -3.42 19.95
N VAL A 202 0.99 -2.12 19.75
CA VAL A 202 -0.24 -1.34 19.55
C VAL A 202 -0.14 -0.57 18.24
N THR A 203 -1.27 -0.30 17.61
CA THR A 203 -1.34 0.42 16.34
C THR A 203 -0.60 1.76 16.40
N GLN A 204 0.35 1.95 15.49
CA GLN A 204 1.09 3.20 15.31
C GLN A 204 1.07 3.61 13.83
N VAL A 205 0.92 4.91 13.57
CA VAL A 205 0.98 5.48 12.23
C VAL A 205 2.39 6.01 11.96
N TYR A 206 2.95 5.63 10.81
CA TYR A 206 4.26 6.07 10.35
C TYR A 206 4.14 6.83 9.04
N LEU A 207 4.66 8.04 8.99
CA LEU A 207 4.81 8.80 7.75
C LEU A 207 6.18 8.54 7.13
N LEU A 208 6.20 8.41 5.80
CA LEU A 208 7.42 8.23 5.04
C LEU A 208 7.61 9.37 4.05
N ASP A 209 8.87 9.79 3.87
CA ASP A 209 9.29 10.65 2.76
C ASP A 209 9.43 9.81 1.47
N TYR A 210 9.30 10.46 0.30
CA TYR A 210 9.45 9.84 -1.02
C TYR A 210 10.68 10.36 -1.77
#